data_15f1e98a224caa5c383f3c86b1e85bf3
#
_entry.id   15f1e98a224caa5c383f3c86b1e85bf3
#
_cell.length_a   1.000
_cell.length_b   1.000
_cell.length_c   1.000
_cell.angle_alpha   90.00
_cell.angle_beta   90.00
_cell.angle_gamma   90.00
#
_symmetry.space_group_name_H-M   'P 1'
#
loop_
_entity.id
_entity.type
_entity.pdbx_description
1 polymer ?
#
loop_
_entity_poly.entity_id
_entity_poly.type
_entity_poly.pdbx_seq_one_letter_code
_entity_poly.pdbx_strand_id
1 'polypeptide(L)'
;MIKVANAQLWVLDQDEALAFYTNKLGWEVRADVTLPEMGNFRWLAVGPVGQEDFSVVLMAIPGPPVFEPETSEQVRELTAKGATATIFLNSDDIHADYEELRGRGVEFVDTPE
;
A
#
# COMPACT_ATOMS: atom_id res chain seq x y z
N MET A 1 -22.37 -9.01 12.61
CA MET A 1 -21.40 -7.95 12.96
C MET A 1 -20.63 -7.49 11.71
N ILE A 2 -20.42 -6.20 11.57
CA ILE A 2 -19.65 -5.65 10.46
C ILE A 2 -18.23 -5.40 10.95
N LYS A 3 -17.25 -5.83 10.15
CA LYS A 3 -15.83 -5.61 10.43
C LYS A 3 -15.16 -5.01 9.22
N VAL A 4 -14.11 -4.24 9.44
CA VAL A 4 -13.28 -3.74 8.34
C VAL A 4 -12.40 -4.89 7.86
N ALA A 5 -12.54 -5.27 6.59
CA ALA A 5 -11.73 -6.33 5.99
C ALA A 5 -10.40 -5.78 5.47
N ASN A 6 -10.44 -4.62 4.81
CA ASN A 6 -9.26 -4.00 4.25
C ASN A 6 -9.49 -2.50 4.04
N ALA A 7 -8.41 -1.80 3.78
CA ALA A 7 -8.42 -0.41 3.34
C ALA A 7 -7.59 -0.31 2.07
N GLN A 8 -7.80 0.73 1.30
CA GLN A 8 -7.19 0.88 -0.02
C GLN A 8 -6.25 2.07 -0.07
N LEU A 9 -5.13 1.88 -0.73
CA LEU A 9 -4.20 2.95 -1.10
C LEU A 9 -4.11 3.02 -2.62
N TRP A 10 -4.16 4.23 -3.16
CA TRP A 10 -3.78 4.43 -4.55
C TRP A 10 -2.26 4.31 -4.68
N VAL A 11 -1.79 3.60 -5.70
CA VAL A 11 -0.36 3.49 -5.99
C VAL A 11 -0.14 3.81 -7.47
N LEU A 12 1.02 4.40 -7.76
CA LEU A 12 1.38 4.73 -9.14
C LEU A 12 1.80 3.50 -9.93
N ASP A 13 2.43 2.55 -9.26
CA ASP A 13 2.92 1.30 -9.85
C ASP A 13 2.77 0.19 -8.82
N GLN A 14 1.92 -0.80 -9.14
CA GLN A 14 1.63 -1.89 -8.21
C GLN A 14 2.83 -2.77 -7.92
N ASP A 15 3.69 -3.02 -8.90
CA ASP A 15 4.88 -3.85 -8.69
C ASP A 15 5.90 -3.14 -7.79
N GLU A 16 6.09 -1.85 -7.97
CA GLU A 16 6.98 -1.08 -7.10
C GLU A 16 6.43 -1.03 -5.67
N ALA A 17 5.12 -0.82 -5.52
CA ALA A 17 4.48 -0.82 -4.21
C ALA A 17 4.61 -2.18 -3.54
N LEU A 18 4.37 -3.26 -4.28
CA LEU A 18 4.52 -4.61 -3.77
C LEU A 18 5.94 -4.86 -3.25
N ALA A 19 6.94 -4.47 -4.01
CA ALA A 19 8.34 -4.63 -3.61
C ALA A 19 8.64 -3.85 -2.33
N PHE A 20 8.13 -2.63 -2.21
CA PHE A 20 8.32 -1.82 -1.01
C PHE A 20 7.73 -2.50 0.23
N TYR A 21 6.46 -2.89 0.16
CA TYR A 21 5.78 -3.46 1.32
C TYR A 21 6.32 -4.84 1.71
N THR A 22 6.73 -5.65 0.75
CA THR A 22 7.26 -6.99 1.07
C THR A 22 8.74 -6.96 1.42
N ASN A 23 9.58 -6.29 0.62
CA ASN A 23 11.03 -6.32 0.81
C ASN A 23 11.52 -5.35 1.87
N LYS A 24 10.92 -4.17 1.95
CA LYS A 24 11.35 -3.15 2.92
C LYS A 24 10.59 -3.21 4.22
N LEU A 25 9.26 -3.28 4.18
CA LEU A 25 8.47 -3.38 5.40
C LEU A 25 8.35 -4.80 5.96
N GLY A 26 8.64 -5.81 5.13
CA GLY A 26 8.56 -7.20 5.58
C GLY A 26 7.13 -7.72 5.68
N TRP A 27 6.20 -7.08 5.00
CA TRP A 27 4.81 -7.54 4.96
C TRP A 27 4.67 -8.74 4.02
N GLU A 28 3.54 -9.42 4.08
CA GLU A 28 3.26 -10.56 3.23
C GLU A 28 2.13 -10.26 2.25
N VAL A 29 2.15 -10.96 1.13
CA VAL A 29 1.06 -10.89 0.14
C VAL A 29 -0.13 -11.64 0.69
N ARG A 30 -1.29 -10.99 0.72
CA ARG A 30 -2.55 -11.60 1.14
C ARG A 30 -3.38 -12.05 -0.06
N ALA A 31 -3.29 -11.31 -1.15
CA ALA A 31 -3.95 -11.66 -2.40
C ALA A 31 -3.24 -10.96 -3.55
N ASP A 32 -3.15 -11.64 -4.69
CA ASP A 32 -2.63 -11.07 -5.92
C ASP A 32 -3.32 -11.80 -7.06
N VAL A 33 -4.44 -11.23 -7.53
CA VAL A 33 -5.28 -11.85 -8.54
C VAL A 33 -5.53 -10.85 -9.67
N THR A 34 -5.27 -11.27 -10.89
CA THR A 34 -5.57 -10.47 -12.07
C THR A 34 -6.76 -11.07 -12.78
N LEU A 35 -7.75 -10.24 -13.11
CA LEU A 35 -9.00 -10.64 -13.76
C LEU A 35 -9.00 -10.18 -15.22
N PRO A 36 -8.63 -11.06 -16.17
CA PRO A 36 -8.59 -10.68 -17.59
C PRO A 36 -9.93 -10.19 -18.13
N GLU A 37 -11.04 -10.78 -17.67
CA GLU A 37 -12.39 -10.42 -18.07
C GLU A 37 -12.81 -9.03 -17.62
N MET A 38 -12.06 -8.43 -16.70
CA MET A 38 -12.30 -7.08 -16.20
C MET A 38 -11.17 -6.12 -16.63
N GLY A 39 -10.64 -6.32 -17.83
CA GLY A 39 -9.59 -5.46 -18.38
C GLY A 39 -8.27 -5.61 -17.66
N ASN A 40 -7.94 -6.82 -17.21
CA ASN A 40 -6.72 -7.11 -16.44
C ASN A 40 -6.68 -6.36 -15.10
N PHE A 41 -7.83 -6.18 -14.49
CA PHE A 41 -7.91 -5.61 -13.14
C PHE A 41 -7.12 -6.49 -12.17
N ARG A 42 -6.22 -5.88 -11.41
CA ARG A 42 -5.40 -6.60 -10.44
C ARG A 42 -5.81 -6.23 -9.02
N TRP A 43 -6.28 -7.24 -8.30
CA TRP A 43 -6.56 -7.14 -6.86
C TRP A 43 -5.30 -7.55 -6.12
N LEU A 44 -4.62 -6.58 -5.51
CA LEU A 44 -3.36 -6.80 -4.81
C LEU A 44 -3.50 -6.33 -3.37
N ALA A 45 -3.32 -7.24 -2.42
CA ALA A 45 -3.43 -6.94 -1.01
C ALA A 45 -2.22 -7.44 -0.26
N VAL A 46 -1.77 -6.67 0.71
CA VAL A 46 -0.62 -6.97 1.57
C VAL A 46 -0.99 -6.70 3.02
N GLY A 47 -0.23 -7.25 3.94
CA GLY A 47 -0.45 -6.99 5.36
C GLY A 47 0.72 -7.41 6.22
N PRO A 48 0.82 -6.86 7.44
CA PRO A 48 1.88 -7.25 8.37
C PRO A 48 1.76 -8.72 8.75
N VAL A 49 2.90 -9.39 8.88
CA VAL A 49 2.93 -10.75 9.40
C VAL A 49 2.39 -10.74 10.84
N GLY A 50 1.44 -11.61 11.10
CA GLY A 50 0.81 -11.69 12.43
C GLY A 50 -0.47 -10.90 12.58
N GLN A 51 -0.83 -10.06 11.60
CA GLN A 51 -2.10 -9.33 11.61
C GLN A 51 -2.94 -9.80 10.42
N GLU A 52 -3.56 -10.95 10.55
CA GLU A 52 -4.20 -11.65 9.43
C GLU A 52 -5.65 -11.23 9.15
N ASP A 53 -6.28 -10.52 10.07
CA ASP A 53 -7.68 -10.11 9.96
C ASP A 53 -7.86 -8.80 9.19
N PHE A 54 -6.78 -8.19 8.73
CA PHE A 54 -6.81 -6.92 8.03
C PHE A 54 -5.73 -6.88 6.95
N SER A 55 -6.05 -6.28 5.82
CA SER A 55 -5.08 -6.09 4.76
C SER A 55 -5.20 -4.72 4.13
N VAL A 56 -4.15 -4.31 3.43
CA VAL A 56 -4.11 -3.06 2.67
C VAL A 56 -4.11 -3.42 1.19
N VAL A 57 -5.06 -2.88 0.46
CA VAL A 57 -5.17 -3.08 -0.99
C VAL A 57 -4.36 -1.99 -1.69
N LEU A 58 -3.40 -2.43 -2.50
CA LEU A 58 -2.57 -1.53 -3.31
C LEU A 58 -3.22 -1.44 -4.69
N MET A 59 -3.95 -0.35 -4.92
CA MET A 59 -4.82 -0.21 -6.08
C MET A 59 -4.22 0.70 -7.14
N ALA A 60 -4.17 0.21 -8.38
CA ALA A 60 -3.81 1.05 -9.51
C ALA A 60 -4.89 2.12 -9.71
N ILE A 61 -4.46 3.32 -10.07
CA ILE A 61 -5.37 4.42 -10.32
C ILE A 61 -6.10 4.15 -11.63
N PRO A 62 -7.44 4.01 -11.61
CA PRO A 62 -8.17 3.59 -12.80
C PRO A 62 -8.38 4.73 -13.79
N GLY A 63 -8.63 4.35 -15.02
CA GLY A 63 -9.12 5.25 -16.05
C GLY A 63 -10.61 5.06 -16.28
N PRO A 64 -11.12 5.54 -17.43
CA PRO A 64 -12.54 5.34 -17.78
C PRO A 64 -12.89 3.85 -17.85
N PRO A 65 -14.10 3.46 -17.47
CA PRO A 65 -15.22 4.31 -17.07
C PRO A 65 -15.27 4.65 -15.57
N VAL A 66 -14.31 4.16 -14.78
CA VAL A 66 -14.31 4.39 -13.30
C VAL A 66 -14.00 5.84 -13.00
N PHE A 67 -12.87 6.34 -13.52
CA PHE A 67 -12.50 7.74 -13.43
C PHE A 67 -12.40 8.34 -14.83
N GLU A 68 -12.85 9.57 -14.97
CA GLU A 68 -12.58 10.33 -16.19
C GLU A 68 -11.09 10.66 -16.27
N PRO A 69 -10.54 10.91 -17.48
CA PRO A 69 -9.10 11.18 -17.63
C PRO A 69 -8.58 12.30 -16.72
N GLU A 70 -9.35 13.36 -16.55
CA GLU A 70 -8.97 14.47 -15.67
C GLU A 70 -8.86 14.03 -14.22
N THR A 71 -9.82 13.24 -13.75
CA THR A 71 -9.82 12.72 -12.37
C THR A 71 -8.64 11.80 -12.14
N SER A 72 -8.36 10.90 -13.08
CA SER A 72 -7.21 10.01 -13.00
C SER A 72 -5.91 10.80 -12.85
N GLU A 73 -5.75 11.85 -13.65
CA GLU A 73 -4.56 12.69 -13.60
C GLU A 73 -4.42 13.43 -12.26
N GLN A 74 -5.53 13.94 -11.74
CA GLN A 74 -5.54 14.61 -10.44
C GLN A 74 -5.12 13.66 -9.32
N VAL A 75 -5.66 12.43 -9.33
CA VAL A 75 -5.30 11.43 -8.33
C VAL A 75 -3.83 11.03 -8.46
N ARG A 76 -3.32 10.88 -9.68
CA ARG A 76 -1.90 10.59 -9.90
C ARG A 76 -0.99 11.66 -9.32
N GLU A 77 -1.31 12.91 -9.58
CA GLU A 77 -0.51 14.04 -9.08
C GLU A 77 -0.49 14.07 -7.55
N LEU A 78 -1.65 13.90 -6.93
CA LEU A 78 -1.75 13.90 -5.47
C LEU A 78 -1.06 12.68 -4.86
N THR A 79 -1.16 11.53 -5.50
CA THR A 79 -0.48 10.32 -5.05
C THR A 79 1.04 10.47 -5.11
N ALA A 80 1.54 11.08 -6.18
CA ALA A 80 2.98 11.34 -6.33
C ALA A 80 3.51 12.27 -5.25
N LYS A 81 2.66 13.16 -4.73
CA LYS A 81 3.02 14.07 -3.64
C LYS A 81 2.85 13.44 -2.25
N GLY A 82 2.35 12.21 -2.18
CA GLY A 82 2.07 11.56 -0.91
C GLY A 82 0.83 12.11 -0.20
N ALA A 83 -0.12 12.69 -0.94
CA ALA A 83 -1.26 13.40 -0.36
C ALA A 83 -2.57 12.59 -0.35
N THR A 84 -2.57 11.35 -0.85
CA THR A 84 -3.83 10.62 -1.01
C THR A 84 -4.16 9.68 0.15
N ALA A 85 -3.17 9.27 0.94
CA ALA A 85 -3.43 8.35 2.05
C ALA A 85 -2.28 8.34 3.05
N THR A 86 -2.58 7.87 4.25
CA THR A 86 -1.60 7.69 5.31
C THR A 86 -1.94 6.42 6.05
N ILE A 87 -0.91 5.65 6.43
CA ILE A 87 -1.07 4.49 7.29
C ILE A 87 -0.40 4.80 8.62
N PHE A 88 -1.12 4.57 9.71
CA PHE A 88 -0.56 4.68 11.05
C PHE A 88 -0.26 3.29 11.56
N LEU A 89 0.97 3.08 12.01
CA LEU A 89 1.43 1.80 12.51
C LEU A 89 1.82 1.94 13.98
N ASN A 90 1.53 0.90 14.76
CA ASN A 90 1.99 0.81 16.14
C ASN A 90 3.23 -0.09 16.20
N SER A 91 4.13 0.22 17.11
CA SER A 91 5.32 -0.58 17.34
C SER A 91 5.47 -0.85 18.83
N ASP A 92 5.82 -2.08 19.19
CA ASP A 92 6.14 -2.44 20.59
C ASP A 92 7.52 -1.95 21.00
N ASP A 93 8.41 -1.78 20.03
CA ASP A 93 9.77 -1.32 20.25
C ASP A 93 10.20 -0.46 19.07
N ILE A 94 9.91 0.83 19.17
CA ILE A 94 10.11 1.75 18.05
C ILE A 94 11.58 1.87 17.64
N HIS A 95 12.50 1.76 18.58
CA HIS A 95 13.94 1.86 18.27
C HIS A 95 14.43 0.64 17.51
N ALA A 96 14.02 -0.56 17.94
CA ALA A 96 14.39 -1.79 17.25
C ALA A 96 13.77 -1.84 15.84
N ASP A 97 12.49 -1.49 15.72
CA ASP A 97 11.81 -1.48 14.43
C ASP A 97 12.41 -0.43 13.48
N TYR A 98 12.74 0.74 14.00
CA TYR A 98 13.42 1.77 13.23
C TYR A 98 14.73 1.26 12.63
N GLU A 99 15.58 0.65 13.47
CA GLU A 99 16.88 0.13 13.00
C GLU A 99 16.70 -0.99 11.97
N GLU A 100 15.75 -1.88 12.19
CA GLU A 100 15.48 -2.96 11.23
C GLU A 100 15.01 -2.44 9.89
N LEU A 101 14.03 -1.52 9.90
CA LEU A 101 13.50 -0.96 8.66
C LEU A 101 14.53 -0.11 7.93
N ARG A 102 15.31 0.65 8.68
CA ARG A 102 16.41 1.43 8.09
C ARG A 102 17.42 0.53 7.42
N GLY A 103 17.73 -0.62 8.04
CA GLY A 103 18.63 -1.62 7.47
C GLY A 103 18.10 -2.24 6.18
N ARG A 104 16.78 -2.24 6.00
CA ARG A 104 16.15 -2.72 4.76
C ARG A 104 16.02 -1.63 3.70
N GLY A 105 16.45 -0.43 3.98
CA GLY A 105 16.42 0.67 3.02
C GLY A 105 15.20 1.58 3.09
N VAL A 106 14.42 1.50 4.18
CA VAL A 106 13.32 2.46 4.38
C VAL A 106 13.92 3.81 4.75
N GLU A 107 13.46 4.85 4.08
CA GLU A 107 13.87 6.22 4.38
C GLU A 107 12.92 6.84 5.39
N PHE A 108 13.47 7.47 6.42
CA PHE A 108 12.69 8.12 7.47
C PHE A 108 12.84 9.63 7.39
N VAL A 109 11.74 10.34 7.63
CA VAL A 109 11.76 11.80 7.70
C VAL A 109 12.38 12.26 9.02
N ASP A 110 12.02 11.56 10.11
CA ASP A 110 12.52 11.83 11.44
C ASP A 110 13.00 10.55 12.10
N THR A 111 13.87 10.71 13.13
CA THR A 111 14.31 9.57 13.93
C THR A 111 13.42 9.44 15.18
N PRO A 112 13.27 8.21 15.73
CA PRO A 112 12.51 8.05 16.99
C PRO A 112 13.24 8.72 18.14
N GLU A 113 12.46 9.27 19.07
CA GLU A 113 12.97 9.93 20.26
C GLU A 113 13.20 8.97 21.43
#